data_52764709027a69e88e53d55908c6153b
#
_entry.id   52764709027a69e88e53d55908c6153b
#
_cell.length_a   1.000
_cell.length_b   1.000
_cell.length_c   1.000
_cell.angle_alpha   90.00
_cell.angle_beta   90.00
_cell.angle_gamma   90.00
#
_symmetry.space_group_name_H-M   'P 1'
#
loop_
_entity.id
_entity.type
_entity.pdbx_description
1 polymer ?
#
loop_
_entity_poly.entity_id
_entity_poly.type
_entity_poly.pdbx_seq_one_letter_code
_entity_poly.pdbx_strand_id
1 'polypeptide(L)'
;MNERNIIETQPERTDLPLIVIPVIVESMIEPFAANFPLLHDIARIRMHCDFTLDTDTILERTKDAEAVIVIGFHITDDILDAMTVRGHVSCFAFGGTGVASYINLPVARERGIRVCNVVHYGDHAVAEHAFALIMELARQVGRLDAQVRRGDWGGIDGIGLHGKKLGLVGFGGIGRTVARIANGFGMKTLVWNSH
;
A
#
# COMPACT_ATOMS: atom_id res chain seq x y z
N MET A 1 5.43 -12.99 24.70
CA MET A 1 4.61 -12.55 23.55
C MET A 1 3.19 -13.03 23.82
N ASN A 2 2.21 -12.13 23.70
CA ASN A 2 0.81 -12.47 23.99
C ASN A 2 0.24 -13.26 22.81
N GLU A 3 -0.04 -14.55 22.96
CA GLU A 3 -0.61 -15.44 21.93
C GLU A 3 -1.97 -14.95 21.38
N ARG A 4 -2.55 -13.90 21.97
CA ARG A 4 -3.87 -13.34 21.60
C ARG A 4 -3.85 -12.45 20.34
N ASN A 5 -2.70 -12.25 19.72
CA ASN A 5 -2.52 -11.29 18.61
C ASN A 5 -2.09 -11.97 17.29
N ILE A 6 -2.33 -13.27 17.16
CA ILE A 6 -2.00 -14.03 15.94
C ILE A 6 -3.26 -14.72 15.43
N ILE A 7 -3.51 -14.60 14.14
CA ILE A 7 -4.49 -15.39 13.42
C ILE A 7 -3.72 -16.40 12.58
N GLU A 8 -3.99 -17.69 12.81
CA GLU A 8 -3.35 -18.77 12.07
C GLU A 8 -4.41 -19.71 11.47
N THR A 9 -4.27 -20.05 10.20
CA THR A 9 -5.13 -21.02 9.53
C THR A 9 -4.42 -22.37 9.48
N GLN A 10 -5.14 -23.46 9.77
CA GLN A 10 -4.71 -24.85 9.57
C GLN A 10 -3.29 -25.14 10.13
N PRO A 11 -2.99 -24.83 11.40
CA PRO A 11 -1.65 -25.04 11.96
C PRO A 11 -1.18 -26.50 11.89
N GLU A 12 -2.14 -27.44 11.81
CA GLU A 12 -1.86 -28.88 11.69
C GLU A 12 -1.43 -29.31 10.28
N ARG A 13 -1.67 -28.50 9.24
CA ARG A 13 -1.36 -28.82 7.84
C ARG A 13 0.10 -28.46 7.51
N THR A 14 1.04 -29.19 8.10
CA THR A 14 2.48 -28.96 7.86
C THR A 14 2.95 -29.35 6.45
N ASP A 15 2.10 -30.00 5.69
CA ASP A 15 2.27 -30.33 4.26
C ASP A 15 2.04 -29.14 3.32
N LEU A 16 1.41 -28.06 3.82
CA LEU A 16 1.17 -26.85 3.05
C LEU A 16 2.23 -25.77 3.34
N PRO A 17 2.61 -24.96 2.33
CA PRO A 17 3.54 -23.85 2.52
C PRO A 17 2.98 -22.81 3.50
N LEU A 18 3.87 -22.24 4.32
CA LEU A 18 3.51 -21.19 5.27
C LEU A 18 3.69 -19.80 4.66
N ILE A 19 2.60 -19.06 4.58
CA ILE A 19 2.58 -17.63 4.26
C ILE A 19 2.52 -16.85 5.56
N VAL A 20 3.44 -15.93 5.77
CA VAL A 20 3.45 -15.07 6.97
C VAL A 20 3.14 -13.62 6.59
N ILE A 21 2.25 -13.01 7.36
CA ILE A 21 2.02 -11.57 7.42
C ILE A 21 2.65 -11.10 8.74
N PRO A 22 3.90 -10.60 8.74
CA PRO A 22 4.64 -10.36 9.98
C PRO A 22 4.15 -9.12 10.72
N VAL A 23 3.52 -8.18 10.01
CA VAL A 23 2.96 -6.95 10.55
C VAL A 23 1.75 -6.53 9.74
N ILE A 24 0.76 -5.93 10.39
CA ILE A 24 -0.43 -5.40 9.73
C ILE A 24 -0.99 -4.23 10.55
N VAL A 25 -1.61 -3.25 9.88
CA VAL A 25 -2.35 -2.19 10.57
C VAL A 25 -3.75 -2.69 10.94
N GLU A 26 -4.27 -2.25 12.08
CA GLU A 26 -5.53 -2.73 12.65
C GLU A 26 -6.70 -2.74 11.65
N SER A 27 -6.84 -1.67 10.86
CA SER A 27 -7.92 -1.54 9.87
C SER A 27 -7.88 -2.56 8.73
N MET A 28 -6.78 -3.27 8.55
CA MET A 28 -6.60 -4.28 7.49
C MET A 28 -6.76 -5.72 8.02
N ILE A 29 -6.80 -5.95 9.33
CA ILE A 29 -6.86 -7.29 9.92
C ILE A 29 -8.09 -8.04 9.42
N GLU A 30 -9.28 -7.47 9.62
CA GLU A 30 -10.55 -8.11 9.22
C GLU A 30 -10.67 -8.30 7.71
N PRO A 31 -10.38 -7.30 6.85
CA PRO A 31 -10.37 -7.48 5.40
C PRO A 31 -9.42 -8.57 4.91
N PHE A 32 -8.23 -8.71 5.51
CA PHE A 32 -7.30 -9.78 5.14
C PHE A 32 -7.80 -11.14 5.59
N ALA A 33 -8.19 -11.28 6.86
CA ALA A 33 -8.69 -12.53 7.43
C ALA A 33 -9.91 -13.08 6.67
N ALA A 34 -10.81 -12.21 6.21
CA ALA A 34 -11.98 -12.61 5.42
C ALA A 34 -11.62 -13.28 4.08
N ASN A 35 -10.40 -13.07 3.57
CA ASN A 35 -9.94 -13.66 2.31
C ASN A 35 -9.09 -14.94 2.51
N PHE A 36 -8.72 -15.31 3.72
CA PHE A 36 -7.93 -16.52 3.98
C PHE A 36 -8.55 -17.82 3.46
N PRO A 37 -9.87 -18.00 3.49
CA PRO A 37 -10.49 -19.20 2.91
C PRO A 37 -10.17 -19.43 1.43
N LEU A 38 -9.81 -18.38 0.66
CA LEU A 38 -9.41 -18.51 -0.75
C LEU A 38 -8.08 -19.26 -0.92
N LEU A 39 -7.27 -19.37 0.14
CA LEU A 39 -5.98 -20.04 0.15
C LEU A 39 -5.99 -21.37 0.91
N HIS A 40 -7.15 -21.81 1.42
CA HIS A 40 -7.28 -22.92 2.34
C HIS A 40 -6.65 -24.24 1.85
N ASP A 41 -6.76 -24.53 0.55
CA ASP A 41 -6.25 -25.79 -0.02
C ASP A 41 -4.81 -25.70 -0.53
N ILE A 42 -4.19 -24.50 -0.52
CA ILE A 42 -2.89 -24.26 -1.16
C ILE A 42 -1.84 -23.69 -0.20
N ALA A 43 -2.24 -23.13 0.92
CA ALA A 43 -1.32 -22.57 1.90
C ALA A 43 -1.97 -22.47 3.29
N ARG A 44 -1.15 -22.51 4.31
CA ARG A 44 -1.51 -22.04 5.66
C ARG A 44 -0.99 -20.62 5.85
N ILE A 45 -1.69 -19.83 6.64
CA ILE A 45 -1.38 -18.41 6.84
C ILE A 45 -1.16 -18.17 8.32
N ARG A 46 -0.14 -17.39 8.64
CA ARG A 46 0.09 -16.83 9.98
C ARG A 46 0.14 -15.31 9.88
N MET A 47 -0.82 -14.63 10.49
CA MET A 47 -0.90 -13.18 10.52
C MET A 47 -0.69 -12.67 11.94
N HIS A 48 0.33 -11.85 12.14
CA HIS A 48 0.57 -11.12 13.39
C HIS A 48 -0.25 -9.82 13.36
N CYS A 49 -1.27 -9.72 14.24
CA CYS A 49 -2.26 -8.65 14.26
C CYS A 49 -1.80 -7.41 15.01
N ASP A 50 -0.57 -6.98 14.78
CA ASP A 50 0.03 -5.76 15.31
C ASP A 50 0.98 -5.14 14.29
N PHE A 51 1.38 -3.90 14.54
CA PHE A 51 2.32 -3.20 13.67
C PHE A 51 3.63 -2.94 14.40
N THR A 52 4.73 -3.33 13.80
CA THR A 52 6.09 -3.01 14.25
C THR A 52 7.00 -2.77 13.05
N LEU A 53 8.04 -1.96 13.22
CA LEU A 53 9.15 -1.78 12.28
C LEU A 53 10.45 -2.37 12.82
N ASP A 54 10.40 -3.07 13.96
CA ASP A 54 11.54 -3.73 14.55
C ASP A 54 11.98 -4.92 13.69
N THR A 55 13.19 -4.81 13.15
CA THR A 55 13.75 -5.80 12.20
C THR A 55 13.88 -7.19 12.82
N ASP A 56 14.35 -7.28 14.07
CA ASP A 56 14.58 -8.57 14.73
C ASP A 56 13.24 -9.30 14.96
N THR A 57 12.21 -8.55 15.35
CA THR A 57 10.85 -9.08 15.48
C THR A 57 10.31 -9.58 14.14
N ILE A 58 10.50 -8.82 13.06
CA ILE A 58 10.04 -9.19 11.71
C ILE A 58 10.75 -10.45 11.24
N LEU A 59 12.08 -10.56 11.44
CA LEU A 59 12.88 -11.73 11.08
C LEU A 59 12.46 -12.95 11.89
N GLU A 60 12.26 -12.83 13.20
CA GLU A 60 11.79 -13.94 14.04
C GLU A 60 10.42 -14.46 13.61
N ARG A 61 9.49 -13.54 13.26
CA ARG A 61 8.14 -13.91 12.79
C ARG A 61 8.15 -14.64 11.44
N THR A 62 9.14 -14.37 10.61
CA THR A 62 9.24 -14.91 9.24
C THR A 62 10.23 -16.05 9.07
N LYS A 63 10.90 -16.50 10.14
CA LYS A 63 11.98 -17.52 10.08
C LYS A 63 11.56 -18.84 9.42
N ASP A 64 10.29 -19.26 9.59
CA ASP A 64 9.75 -20.51 9.04
C ASP A 64 8.87 -20.27 7.79
N ALA A 65 8.80 -19.02 7.29
CA ALA A 65 7.95 -18.65 6.17
C ALA A 65 8.53 -19.11 4.83
N GLU A 66 7.69 -19.61 3.94
CA GLU A 66 8.03 -19.85 2.53
C GLU A 66 7.62 -18.66 1.65
N ALA A 67 6.60 -17.91 2.08
CA ALA A 67 6.23 -16.65 1.47
C ALA A 67 5.87 -15.59 2.52
N VAL A 68 6.12 -14.33 2.19
CA VAL A 68 5.83 -13.18 3.08
C VAL A 68 4.95 -12.18 2.37
N ILE A 69 3.84 -11.80 3.03
CA ILE A 69 3.04 -10.66 2.58
C ILE A 69 3.62 -9.41 3.25
N VAL A 70 4.07 -8.48 2.43
CA VAL A 70 4.76 -7.25 2.86
C VAL A 70 3.77 -6.11 2.92
N ILE A 71 3.52 -5.57 4.12
CA ILE A 71 2.60 -4.46 4.37
C ILE A 71 3.31 -3.39 5.20
N GLY A 72 3.62 -2.25 4.59
CA GLY A 72 4.10 -1.06 5.30
C GLY A 72 5.51 -1.12 5.88
N PHE A 73 6.33 -2.11 5.56
CA PHE A 73 7.74 -2.16 5.95
C PHE A 73 8.65 -2.39 4.74
N HIS A 74 9.91 -1.91 4.85
CA HIS A 74 10.91 -2.06 3.79
C HIS A 74 11.73 -3.33 3.99
N ILE A 75 12.02 -4.01 2.90
CA ILE A 75 12.96 -5.14 2.87
C ILE A 75 14.28 -4.62 2.30
N THR A 76 15.21 -4.27 3.19
CA THR A 76 16.59 -3.94 2.82
C THR A 76 17.30 -5.18 2.32
N ASP A 77 18.47 -5.03 1.68
CA ASP A 77 19.24 -6.17 1.17
C ASP A 77 19.64 -7.13 2.30
N ASP A 78 19.94 -6.63 3.51
CA ASP A 78 20.26 -7.45 4.69
C ASP A 78 19.05 -8.26 5.18
N ILE A 79 17.86 -7.66 5.17
CA ILE A 79 16.60 -8.34 5.52
C ILE A 79 16.27 -9.39 4.45
N LEU A 80 16.44 -9.02 3.17
CA LEU A 80 16.27 -9.95 2.05
C LEU A 80 17.17 -11.17 2.21
N ASP A 81 18.45 -10.96 2.53
CA ASP A 81 19.42 -12.05 2.79
C ASP A 81 19.03 -12.91 3.98
N ALA A 82 18.59 -12.28 5.07
CA ALA A 82 18.18 -13.01 6.25
C ALA A 82 16.98 -13.92 5.99
N MET A 83 16.01 -13.43 5.22
CA MET A 83 14.77 -14.17 4.93
C MET A 83 14.97 -15.24 3.84
N THR A 84 15.85 -15.03 2.86
CA THR A 84 15.95 -15.89 1.67
C THR A 84 17.17 -16.82 1.70
N VAL A 85 18.34 -16.31 2.01
CA VAL A 85 19.59 -17.09 2.00
C VAL A 85 19.76 -17.88 3.30
N ARG A 86 19.42 -17.26 4.44
CA ARG A 86 19.48 -17.88 5.77
C ARG A 86 18.16 -18.48 6.22
N GLY A 87 17.06 -18.08 5.59
CA GLY A 87 15.70 -18.57 5.79
C GLY A 87 15.18 -19.38 4.59
N HIS A 88 13.87 -19.47 4.47
CA HIS A 88 13.18 -20.29 3.45
C HIS A 88 12.28 -19.48 2.52
N VAL A 89 12.26 -18.15 2.65
CA VAL A 89 11.36 -17.31 1.85
C VAL A 89 11.79 -17.32 0.38
N SER A 90 10.88 -17.74 -0.47
CA SER A 90 11.04 -17.78 -1.93
C SER A 90 10.15 -16.79 -2.68
N CYS A 91 9.18 -16.19 -1.96
CA CYS A 91 8.20 -15.27 -2.55
C CYS A 91 7.84 -14.13 -1.60
N PHE A 92 7.84 -12.90 -2.13
CA PHE A 92 7.26 -11.74 -1.46
C PHE A 92 6.03 -11.26 -2.23
N ALA A 93 4.91 -11.12 -1.53
CA ALA A 93 3.68 -10.52 -2.05
C ALA A 93 3.50 -9.14 -1.41
N PHE A 94 3.79 -8.08 -2.18
CA PHE A 94 3.66 -6.71 -1.70
C PHE A 94 2.20 -6.24 -1.75
N GLY A 95 1.64 -5.87 -0.60
CA GLY A 95 0.27 -5.36 -0.47
C GLY A 95 0.09 -3.93 -1.00
N GLY A 96 0.70 -3.61 -2.13
CA GLY A 96 0.68 -2.29 -2.74
C GLY A 96 1.10 -2.32 -4.21
N THR A 97 1.12 -1.15 -4.86
CA THR A 97 1.51 -1.03 -6.27
C THR A 97 3.01 -0.79 -6.44
N GLY A 98 3.60 0.09 -5.63
CA GLY A 98 4.96 0.60 -5.82
C GLY A 98 6.04 -0.26 -5.15
N VAL A 99 6.12 -1.54 -5.47
CA VAL A 99 7.01 -2.51 -4.80
C VAL A 99 8.51 -2.18 -4.90
N ALA A 100 8.94 -1.51 -5.96
CA ALA A 100 10.36 -1.16 -6.16
C ALA A 100 10.92 -0.19 -5.10
N SER A 101 10.05 0.53 -4.39
CA SER A 101 10.44 1.37 -3.26
C SER A 101 10.62 0.59 -1.95
N TYR A 102 10.19 -0.66 -1.91
CA TYR A 102 10.19 -1.50 -0.71
C TYR A 102 11.14 -2.67 -0.80
N ILE A 103 11.40 -3.19 -1.99
CA ILE A 103 12.23 -4.38 -2.23
C ILE A 103 13.17 -4.07 -3.39
N ASN A 104 14.45 -4.43 -3.24
CA ASN A 104 15.45 -4.34 -4.31
C ASN A 104 15.17 -5.42 -5.37
N LEU A 105 14.38 -5.06 -6.40
CA LEU A 105 13.93 -6.00 -7.43
C LEU A 105 15.08 -6.62 -8.24
N PRO A 106 16.15 -5.88 -8.65
CA PRO A 106 17.32 -6.47 -9.28
C PRO A 106 17.94 -7.58 -8.45
N VAL A 107 18.19 -7.34 -7.17
CA VAL A 107 18.79 -8.32 -6.24
C VAL A 107 17.86 -9.52 -6.03
N ALA A 108 16.56 -9.29 -5.82
CA ALA A 108 15.59 -10.37 -5.69
C ALA A 108 15.57 -11.26 -6.95
N ARG A 109 15.63 -10.65 -8.14
CA ARG A 109 15.66 -11.38 -9.42
C ARG A 109 16.92 -12.23 -9.59
N GLU A 110 18.10 -11.68 -9.28
CA GLU A 110 19.38 -12.39 -9.33
C GLU A 110 19.40 -13.64 -8.44
N ARG A 111 18.66 -13.59 -7.33
CA ARG A 111 18.51 -14.70 -6.37
C ARG A 111 17.37 -15.66 -6.70
N GLY A 112 16.64 -15.44 -7.80
CA GLY A 112 15.49 -16.27 -8.17
C GLY A 112 14.28 -16.11 -7.25
N ILE A 113 14.23 -15.03 -6.46
CA ILE A 113 13.12 -14.72 -5.56
C ILE A 113 11.96 -14.11 -6.34
N ARG A 114 10.78 -14.66 -6.17
CA ARG A 114 9.56 -14.12 -6.77
C ARG A 114 9.05 -12.92 -5.97
N VAL A 115 8.78 -11.82 -6.67
CA VAL A 115 8.14 -10.64 -6.08
C VAL A 115 6.88 -10.31 -6.84
N CYS A 116 5.77 -10.25 -6.14
CA CYS A 116 4.44 -9.90 -6.68
C CYS A 116 3.95 -8.60 -6.05
N ASN A 117 3.11 -7.87 -6.75
CA ASN A 117 2.43 -6.67 -6.26
C ASN A 117 1.00 -6.59 -6.78
N VAL A 118 0.21 -5.66 -6.25
CA VAL A 118 -1.17 -5.41 -6.70
C VAL A 118 -1.17 -4.19 -7.61
N VAL A 119 -1.21 -4.43 -8.94
CA VAL A 119 -1.21 -3.35 -9.93
C VAL A 119 -2.59 -2.69 -10.05
N HIS A 120 -2.62 -1.38 -10.26
CA HIS A 120 -3.82 -0.57 -10.55
C HIS A 120 -4.90 -0.49 -9.47
N TYR A 121 -4.77 -1.15 -8.32
CA TYR A 121 -5.82 -1.13 -7.29
C TYR A 121 -6.02 0.27 -6.68
N GLY A 122 -4.94 1.06 -6.57
CA GLY A 122 -4.96 2.39 -5.94
C GLY A 122 -5.17 3.56 -6.91
N ASP A 123 -5.25 3.31 -8.23
CA ASP A 123 -5.25 4.38 -9.24
C ASP A 123 -6.38 5.39 -9.04
N HIS A 124 -7.58 4.91 -8.73
CA HIS A 124 -8.74 5.78 -8.48
C HIS A 124 -8.65 6.48 -7.13
N ALA A 125 -8.47 5.73 -6.06
CA ALA A 125 -8.47 6.28 -4.69
C ALA A 125 -7.37 7.32 -4.49
N VAL A 126 -6.16 7.07 -5.01
CA VAL A 126 -5.05 8.03 -4.93
C VAL A 126 -5.32 9.28 -5.79
N ALA A 127 -5.88 9.10 -6.99
CA ALA A 127 -6.24 10.22 -7.85
C ALA A 127 -7.36 11.08 -7.25
N GLU A 128 -8.38 10.46 -6.65
CA GLU A 128 -9.46 11.14 -5.94
C GLU A 128 -8.93 11.94 -4.75
N HIS A 129 -8.05 11.34 -3.95
CA HIS A 129 -7.43 12.02 -2.81
C HIS A 129 -6.58 13.22 -3.26
N ALA A 130 -5.76 13.04 -4.31
CA ALA A 130 -4.98 14.15 -4.89
C ALA A 130 -5.90 15.28 -5.35
N PHE A 131 -7.04 14.95 -5.98
CA PHE A 131 -7.98 15.96 -6.44
C PHE A 131 -8.75 16.62 -5.28
N ALA A 132 -9.05 15.88 -4.21
CA ALA A 132 -9.62 16.43 -2.98
C ALA A 132 -8.71 17.49 -2.37
N LEU A 133 -7.38 17.23 -2.31
CA LEU A 133 -6.40 18.21 -1.86
C LEU A 133 -6.31 19.44 -2.77
N ILE A 134 -6.37 19.26 -4.10
CA ILE A 134 -6.43 20.37 -5.06
C ILE A 134 -7.68 21.24 -4.82
N MET A 135 -8.83 20.59 -4.60
CA MET A 135 -10.08 21.31 -4.32
C MET A 135 -10.05 22.04 -2.99
N GLU A 136 -9.48 21.43 -1.94
CA GLU A 136 -9.30 22.09 -0.64
C GLU A 136 -8.40 23.32 -0.77
N LEU A 137 -7.29 23.22 -1.47
CA LEU A 137 -6.40 24.37 -1.72
C LEU A 137 -7.06 25.46 -2.56
N ALA A 138 -7.86 25.06 -3.57
CA ALA A 138 -8.52 26.00 -4.46
C ALA A 138 -9.74 26.70 -3.83
N ARG A 139 -10.51 25.99 -3.00
CA ARG A 139 -11.80 26.44 -2.50
C ARG A 139 -11.86 26.60 -0.98
N GLN A 140 -10.87 26.12 -0.23
CA GLN A 140 -10.73 26.26 1.22
C GLN A 140 -11.98 25.82 2.02
N VAL A 141 -12.59 24.70 1.61
CA VAL A 141 -13.86 24.23 2.16
C VAL A 141 -13.76 23.96 3.67
N GLY A 142 -12.71 23.31 4.12
CA GLY A 142 -12.50 23.04 5.56
C GLY A 142 -12.35 24.32 6.39
N ARG A 143 -11.66 25.35 5.85
CA ARG A 143 -11.53 26.64 6.52
C ARG A 143 -12.87 27.37 6.62
N LEU A 144 -13.66 27.36 5.53
CA LEU A 144 -15.00 27.98 5.50
C LEU A 144 -15.97 27.23 6.42
N ASP A 145 -15.96 25.90 6.46
CA ASP A 145 -16.77 25.12 7.39
C ASP A 145 -16.44 25.50 8.85
N ALA A 146 -15.16 25.58 9.19
CA ALA A 146 -14.73 25.96 10.52
C ALA A 146 -15.13 27.40 10.89
N GLN A 147 -15.17 28.36 9.94
CA GLN A 147 -15.68 29.70 10.16
C GLN A 147 -17.17 29.70 10.47
N VAL A 148 -17.97 29.03 9.63
CA VAL A 148 -19.43 28.95 9.81
C VAL A 148 -19.79 28.30 11.15
N ARG A 149 -19.09 27.25 11.57
CA ARG A 149 -19.31 26.60 12.89
C ARG A 149 -19.01 27.52 14.07
N ARG A 150 -18.16 28.52 13.91
CA ARG A 150 -17.91 29.55 14.93
C ARG A 150 -18.88 30.74 14.87
N GLY A 151 -19.86 30.70 13.96
CA GLY A 151 -20.83 31.77 13.77
C GLY A 151 -20.31 32.94 12.91
N ASP A 152 -19.18 32.76 12.22
CA ASP A 152 -18.60 33.75 11.32
C ASP A 152 -19.06 33.46 9.86
N TRP A 153 -19.78 34.41 9.27
CA TRP A 153 -20.27 34.33 7.89
C TRP A 153 -19.37 35.16 6.96
N GLY A 154 -18.07 34.98 7.04
CA GLY A 154 -17.09 35.58 6.14
C GLY A 154 -16.89 34.76 4.87
N GLY A 155 -16.61 35.42 3.76
CA GLY A 155 -16.18 34.77 2.52
C GLY A 155 -14.65 34.68 2.44
N ILE A 156 -14.16 33.74 1.64
CA ILE A 156 -12.74 33.66 1.25
C ILE A 156 -12.72 33.54 -0.27
N ASP A 157 -11.91 34.41 -0.91
CA ASP A 157 -11.69 34.30 -2.34
C ASP A 157 -10.93 33.01 -2.66
N GLY A 158 -11.54 32.16 -3.49
CA GLY A 158 -10.94 30.91 -3.95
C GLY A 158 -10.50 31.02 -5.41
N ILE A 159 -9.88 29.96 -5.90
CA ILE A 159 -9.43 29.84 -7.30
C ILE A 159 -10.41 28.94 -8.05
N GLY A 160 -10.95 29.41 -9.19
CA GLY A 160 -11.68 28.57 -10.14
C GLY A 160 -10.71 27.70 -10.94
N LEU A 161 -11.01 26.41 -11.11
CA LEU A 161 -10.16 25.49 -11.85
C LEU A 161 -10.43 25.47 -13.36
N HIS A 162 -11.63 25.87 -13.79
CA HIS A 162 -11.99 25.90 -15.21
C HIS A 162 -10.99 26.73 -16.04
N GLY A 163 -10.52 26.16 -17.15
CA GLY A 163 -9.54 26.79 -18.03
C GLY A 163 -8.10 26.83 -17.51
N LYS A 164 -7.86 26.42 -16.26
CA LYS A 164 -6.51 26.34 -15.68
C LYS A 164 -5.73 25.15 -16.25
N LYS A 165 -4.40 25.21 -16.11
CA LYS A 165 -3.50 24.14 -16.51
C LYS A 165 -3.11 23.32 -15.27
N LEU A 166 -3.16 22.00 -15.39
CA LEU A 166 -2.63 21.06 -14.41
C LEU A 166 -1.37 20.39 -14.97
N GLY A 167 -0.24 20.60 -14.30
CA GLY A 167 1.00 19.88 -14.60
C GLY A 167 1.01 18.51 -13.92
N LEU A 168 1.35 17.47 -14.68
CA LEU A 168 1.50 16.10 -14.19
C LEU A 168 2.93 15.64 -14.44
N VAL A 169 3.61 15.20 -13.38
CA VAL A 169 4.90 14.52 -13.44
C VAL A 169 4.64 13.02 -13.30
N GLY A 170 4.75 12.30 -14.42
CA GLY A 170 4.34 10.90 -14.53
C GLY A 170 2.93 10.72 -15.11
N PHE A 171 2.77 9.75 -16.02
CA PHE A 171 1.50 9.46 -16.70
C PHE A 171 1.16 7.96 -16.67
N GLY A 172 1.40 7.33 -15.51
CA GLY A 172 0.93 5.97 -15.17
C GLY A 172 -0.58 5.94 -14.87
N GLY A 173 -1.07 4.89 -14.23
CA GLY A 173 -2.48 4.70 -13.90
C GLY A 173 -3.07 5.87 -13.11
N ILE A 174 -2.39 6.30 -12.03
CA ILE A 174 -2.79 7.44 -11.19
C ILE A 174 -2.81 8.74 -12.03
N GLY A 175 -1.72 9.05 -12.75
CA GLY A 175 -1.63 10.29 -13.54
C GLY A 175 -2.71 10.38 -14.61
N ARG A 176 -3.01 9.28 -15.31
CA ARG A 176 -4.11 9.20 -16.29
C ARG A 176 -5.47 9.42 -15.64
N THR A 177 -5.67 8.89 -14.43
CA THR A 177 -6.93 9.07 -13.70
C THR A 177 -7.10 10.52 -13.24
N VAL A 178 -6.04 11.14 -12.70
CA VAL A 178 -6.04 12.57 -12.34
C VAL A 178 -6.33 13.45 -13.58
N ALA A 179 -5.74 13.13 -14.75
CA ALA A 179 -6.01 13.85 -15.99
C ALA A 179 -7.48 13.77 -16.40
N ARG A 180 -8.12 12.60 -16.28
CA ARG A 180 -9.55 12.43 -16.58
C ARG A 180 -10.42 13.28 -15.66
N ILE A 181 -10.11 13.31 -14.36
CA ILE A 181 -10.82 14.16 -13.38
C ILE A 181 -10.64 15.64 -13.74
N ALA A 182 -9.39 16.07 -13.99
CA ALA A 182 -9.08 17.44 -14.37
C ALA A 182 -9.82 17.91 -15.63
N ASN A 183 -9.91 17.05 -16.64
CA ASN A 183 -10.69 17.33 -17.86
C ASN A 183 -12.17 17.53 -17.55
N GLY A 184 -12.76 16.78 -16.61
CA GLY A 184 -14.13 16.98 -16.13
C GLY A 184 -14.34 18.37 -15.50
N PHE A 185 -13.31 18.96 -14.90
CA PHE A 185 -13.31 20.34 -14.39
C PHE A 185 -12.99 21.39 -15.46
N GLY A 186 -12.86 21.01 -16.73
CA GLY A 186 -12.51 21.93 -17.82
C GLY A 186 -11.07 22.44 -17.76
N MET A 187 -10.17 21.71 -17.07
CA MET A 187 -8.74 22.04 -17.03
C MET A 187 -8.02 21.50 -18.27
N LYS A 188 -6.86 22.08 -18.56
CA LYS A 188 -5.90 21.56 -19.54
C LYS A 188 -4.78 20.82 -18.82
N THR A 189 -4.50 19.57 -19.20
CA THR A 189 -3.41 18.82 -18.61
C THR A 189 -2.11 18.96 -19.43
N LEU A 190 -1.00 19.20 -18.73
CA LEU A 190 0.36 19.18 -19.29
C LEU A 190 1.09 18.03 -18.60
N VAL A 191 1.64 17.12 -19.42
CA VAL A 191 2.29 15.92 -18.90
C VAL A 191 3.77 15.96 -19.17
N TRP A 192 4.57 15.72 -18.14
CA TRP A 192 5.95 15.31 -18.28
C TRP A 192 6.08 13.85 -17.89
N ASN A 193 6.67 13.03 -18.77
CA ASN A 193 6.90 11.61 -18.54
C ASN A 193 8.30 11.25 -19.03
N SER A 194 8.99 10.37 -18.33
CA SER A 194 10.36 9.98 -18.65
C SER A 194 10.45 8.96 -19.80
N HIS A 195 9.32 8.47 -20.28
CA HIS A 195 9.23 7.45 -21.35
C HIS A 195 8.19 7.83 -22.39
#